data_3ee9dd028f45a8958e9ac9c9abc95a7e
#
_entry.id   3ee9dd028f45a8958e9ac9c9abc95a7e
#
_cell.length_a   1.000
_cell.length_b   1.000
_cell.length_c   1.000
_cell.angle_alpha   90.00
_cell.angle_beta   90.00
_cell.angle_gamma   90.00
#
_symmetry.space_group_name_H-M   'P 1'
#
loop_
_entity.id
_entity.type
_entity.pdbx_description
1 polymer ?
#
loop_
_entity_poly.entity_id
_entity_poly.type
_entity_poly.pdbx_seq_one_letter_code
_entity_poly.pdbx_strand_id
1 'polypeptide(L)'
;VYEYKATVDRVVDGDTVDFIVDLGFSVKIKIRGRLAGVDTPERGQPDFLVATQKCRELLNKAAASFPYEDKVIIKTEKTGKYGRWIVHIQGVTDELARIWPYGD
;
A
#
# COMPACT_ATOMS: atom_id res chain seq x y z
N VAL A 1 -1.31 5.55 15.74
CA VAL A 1 -1.72 5.44 14.33
C VAL A 1 -1.97 6.82 13.76
N TYR A 2 -1.33 7.12 12.66
CA TYR A 2 -1.46 8.42 12.00
C TYR A 2 -1.98 8.24 10.59
N GLU A 3 -2.70 9.25 10.10
CA GLU A 3 -3.21 9.27 8.72
C GLU A 3 -2.48 10.33 7.93
N TYR A 4 -2.11 9.98 6.70
CA TYR A 4 -1.41 10.90 5.80
C TYR A 4 -1.96 10.76 4.40
N LYS A 5 -1.86 11.86 3.63
CA LYS A 5 -2.06 11.79 2.18
C LYS A 5 -0.75 11.29 1.57
N ALA A 6 -0.86 10.40 0.63
CA ALA A 6 0.32 9.85 -0.04
C ALA A 6 0.07 9.64 -1.51
N THR A 7 1.12 9.79 -2.30
CA THR A 7 1.11 9.43 -3.72
C THR A 7 1.78 8.08 -3.86
N VAL A 8 1.20 7.21 -4.67
CA VAL A 8 1.82 5.92 -4.97
C VAL A 8 2.98 6.18 -5.92
N ASP A 9 4.18 5.85 -5.48
CA ASP A 9 5.38 6.00 -6.30
C ASP A 9 5.59 4.76 -7.17
N ARG A 10 5.51 3.59 -6.55
CA ARG A 10 5.74 2.33 -7.26
C ARG A 10 5.13 1.16 -6.49
N VAL A 11 4.46 0.26 -7.22
CA VAL A 11 4.02 -1.01 -6.65
C VAL A 11 5.16 -2.01 -6.83
N VAL A 12 5.76 -2.41 -5.73
CA VAL A 12 6.90 -3.34 -5.74
C VAL A 12 6.40 -4.76 -5.97
N ASP A 13 5.40 -5.15 -5.19
CA ASP A 13 4.67 -6.41 -5.39
C ASP A 13 3.28 -6.25 -4.76
N GLY A 14 2.53 -7.35 -4.67
CA GLY A 14 1.13 -7.29 -4.24
C GLY A 14 0.91 -6.82 -2.80
N ASP A 15 1.94 -6.84 -1.97
CA ASP A 15 1.82 -6.42 -0.56
C ASP A 15 2.84 -5.36 -0.16
N THR A 16 3.63 -4.86 -1.10
CA THR A 16 4.65 -3.85 -0.81
C THR A 16 4.58 -2.73 -1.83
N VAL A 17 4.45 -1.51 -1.36
CA VAL A 17 4.26 -0.32 -2.19
C VAL A 17 5.16 0.81 -1.68
N ASP A 18 5.80 1.52 -2.60
CA ASP A 18 6.56 2.72 -2.26
C ASP A 18 5.63 3.92 -2.39
N PHE A 19 5.62 4.75 -1.36
CA PHE A 19 4.80 5.95 -1.28
C PHE A 19 5.64 7.20 -1.11
N ILE A 20 5.14 8.31 -1.62
CA ILE A 20 5.63 9.64 -1.28
C ILE A 20 4.58 10.24 -0.36
N VAL A 21 4.94 10.42 0.91
CA VAL A 21 4.00 10.82 1.96
C VAL A 21 4.11 12.32 2.19
N ASP A 22 2.97 13.00 2.19
CA ASP A 22 2.89 14.43 2.44
C ASP A 22 2.75 14.65 3.95
N LEU A 23 3.74 15.26 4.55
CA LEU A 23 3.76 15.54 5.99
C LEU A 23 3.24 16.95 6.33
N GLY A 24 2.81 17.70 5.32
CA GLY A 24 2.46 19.09 5.51
C GLY A 24 3.69 19.98 5.45
N PHE A 25 3.49 21.29 5.49
CA PHE A 25 4.57 22.28 5.44
C PHE A 25 5.50 22.10 4.24
N SER A 26 4.97 21.57 3.13
CA SER A 26 5.76 21.26 1.93
C SER A 26 6.84 20.21 2.16
N VAL A 27 6.72 19.43 3.22
CA VAL A 27 7.65 18.34 3.53
C VAL A 27 7.08 17.02 3.03
N LYS A 28 7.87 16.31 2.23
CA LYS A 28 7.47 14.99 1.72
C LYS A 28 8.60 14.00 2.00
N ILE A 29 8.22 12.77 2.31
CA ILE A 29 9.20 11.70 2.50
C ILE A 29 8.79 10.50 1.67
N LYS A 30 9.77 9.72 1.27
CA LYS A 30 9.53 8.47 0.55
C LYS A 30 9.66 7.32 1.53
N ILE A 31 8.65 6.46 1.56
CA ILE A 31 8.65 5.29 2.44
C ILE A 31 8.30 4.05 1.64
N ARG A 32 8.74 2.90 2.13
CA ARG A 32 8.29 1.61 1.62
C ARG A 32 7.32 1.04 2.63
N GLY A 33 6.08 0.81 2.20
CA GLY A 33 5.02 0.30 3.04
C GLY A 33 4.68 -1.13 2.73
N ARG A 34 4.51 -1.93 3.78
CA ARG A 34 3.95 -3.26 3.67
C ARG A 34 2.45 -3.16 4.00
N LEU A 35 1.62 -3.66 3.12
CA LEU A 35 0.17 -3.57 3.30
C LEU A 35 -0.26 -4.50 4.43
N ALA A 36 -1.00 -3.95 5.38
CA ALA A 36 -1.37 -4.66 6.60
C ALA A 36 -2.31 -5.82 6.31
N GLY A 37 -2.02 -6.96 6.91
CA GLY A 37 -2.88 -8.13 6.80
C GLY A 37 -2.86 -8.82 5.44
N VAL A 38 -1.94 -8.45 4.55
CA VAL A 38 -1.86 -8.99 3.19
C VAL A 38 -0.58 -9.81 3.03
N ASP A 39 -0.70 -10.98 2.41
CA ASP A 39 0.44 -11.84 2.10
C ASP A 39 0.27 -12.39 0.70
N THR A 40 0.79 -11.67 -0.28
CA THR A 40 0.66 -12.06 -1.69
C THR A 40 1.83 -12.93 -2.13
N PRO A 41 1.68 -13.67 -3.27
CA PRO A 41 2.79 -14.45 -3.81
C PRO A 41 4.03 -13.61 -4.06
N GLU A 42 5.18 -14.17 -3.75
CA GLU A 42 6.46 -13.51 -3.95
C GLU A 42 6.93 -13.65 -5.39
N ARG A 43 7.91 -12.84 -5.75
CA ARG A 43 8.51 -12.90 -7.08
C ARG A 43 9.02 -14.32 -7.36
N GLY A 44 8.65 -14.83 -8.51
CA GLY A 44 8.99 -16.20 -8.91
C GLY A 44 7.93 -17.24 -8.58
N GLN A 45 6.93 -16.86 -7.77
CA GLN A 45 5.83 -17.76 -7.47
C GLN A 45 4.68 -17.58 -8.48
N PRO A 46 3.84 -18.61 -8.66
CA PRO A 46 2.63 -18.45 -9.47
C PRO A 46 1.77 -17.32 -8.89
N ASP A 47 1.08 -16.62 -9.76
CA ASP A 47 0.17 -15.52 -9.38
C ASP A 47 0.85 -14.27 -8.82
N PHE A 48 2.19 -14.20 -8.85
CA PHE A 48 2.89 -12.98 -8.45
C PHE A 48 2.39 -11.77 -9.26
N LEU A 49 2.34 -11.93 -10.59
CA LEU A 49 1.90 -10.82 -11.46
C LEU A 49 0.43 -10.51 -11.27
N VAL A 50 -0.39 -11.52 -11.01
CA VAL A 50 -1.83 -11.31 -10.75
C VAL A 50 -2.02 -10.47 -9.50
N ALA A 51 -1.32 -10.82 -8.42
CA ALA A 51 -1.43 -10.09 -7.17
C ALA A 51 -0.92 -8.66 -7.30
N THR A 52 0.20 -8.47 -7.98
CA THR A 52 0.77 -7.15 -8.21
C THR A 52 -0.17 -6.28 -9.03
N GLN A 53 -0.77 -6.85 -10.07
CA GLN A 53 -1.71 -6.13 -10.91
C GLN A 53 -2.98 -5.78 -10.14
N LYS A 54 -3.48 -6.68 -9.31
CA LYS A 54 -4.65 -6.43 -8.49
C LYS A 54 -4.39 -5.28 -7.50
N CYS A 55 -3.22 -5.27 -6.88
CA CYS A 55 -2.83 -4.20 -5.98
C CYS A 55 -2.81 -2.86 -6.72
N ARG A 56 -2.21 -2.85 -7.91
CA ARG A 56 -2.13 -1.64 -8.73
C ARG A 56 -3.52 -1.12 -9.10
N GLU A 57 -4.42 -2.01 -9.50
CA GLU A 57 -5.79 -1.64 -9.84
C GLU A 57 -6.54 -1.03 -8.65
N LEU A 58 -6.43 -1.64 -7.49
CA LEU A 58 -7.09 -1.14 -6.29
C LEU A 58 -6.56 0.23 -5.87
N LEU A 59 -5.25 0.42 -5.97
CA LEU A 59 -4.63 1.71 -5.64
C LEU A 59 -5.07 2.80 -6.62
N ASN A 60 -5.11 2.48 -7.92
CA ASN A 60 -5.57 3.43 -8.93
C ASN A 60 -7.02 3.82 -8.68
N LYS A 61 -7.85 2.85 -8.34
CA LYS A 61 -9.26 3.10 -8.05
C LYS A 61 -9.42 3.98 -6.81
N ALA A 62 -8.64 3.71 -5.77
CA ALA A 62 -8.69 4.51 -4.54
C ALA A 62 -8.25 5.94 -4.81
N ALA A 63 -7.18 6.13 -5.57
CA ALA A 63 -6.69 7.46 -5.91
C ALA A 63 -7.69 8.24 -6.76
N ALA A 64 -8.34 7.55 -7.70
CA ALA A 64 -9.33 8.20 -8.56
C ALA A 64 -10.58 8.62 -7.80
N SER A 65 -10.90 7.93 -6.72
CA SER A 65 -12.08 8.21 -5.90
C SER A 65 -11.85 9.32 -4.90
N PHE A 66 -10.61 9.78 -4.74
CA PHE A 66 -10.27 10.76 -3.73
C PHE A 66 -10.26 12.17 -4.35
N PRO A 67 -10.78 13.19 -3.63
CA PRO A 67 -10.88 14.54 -4.20
C PRO A 67 -9.55 15.23 -4.45
N TYR A 68 -8.44 14.64 -4.04
CA TYR A 68 -7.11 15.24 -4.18
C TYR A 68 -6.26 14.56 -5.24
N GLU A 69 -6.84 14.15 -6.33
CA GLU A 69 -6.16 13.51 -7.48
C GLU A 69 -4.85 12.76 -7.13
N ASP A 70 -4.74 11.55 -7.59
CA ASP A 70 -3.54 10.71 -7.47
C ASP A 70 -3.06 10.43 -6.04
N LYS A 71 -3.86 10.79 -5.03
CA LYS A 71 -3.48 10.57 -3.64
C LYS A 71 -4.40 9.57 -2.97
N VAL A 72 -3.83 8.84 -2.04
CA VAL A 72 -4.59 7.93 -1.19
C VAL A 72 -4.34 8.32 0.26
N ILE A 73 -5.27 7.96 1.13
CA ILE A 73 -5.07 8.14 2.57
C ILE A 73 -4.49 6.85 3.11
N ILE A 74 -3.32 6.94 3.72
CA ILE A 74 -2.69 5.81 4.37
C ILE A 74 -2.72 6.00 5.88
N LYS A 75 -2.97 4.90 6.59
CA LYS A 75 -2.82 4.86 8.04
C LYS A 75 -1.58 4.04 8.34
N THR A 76 -0.67 4.61 9.12
CA THR A 76 0.58 3.93 9.40
C THR A 76 0.60 3.42 10.84
N GLU A 77 1.22 2.27 11.02
CA GLU A 77 1.50 1.72 12.34
C GLU A 77 3.01 1.66 12.52
N LYS A 78 3.45 1.04 13.61
CA LYS A 78 4.88 0.89 13.87
C LYS A 78 5.55 0.12 12.73
N THR A 79 6.86 0.32 12.58
CA THR A 79 7.61 -0.32 11.52
C THR A 79 7.54 -1.84 11.65
N GLY A 80 7.42 -2.49 10.49
CA GLY A 80 7.56 -3.93 10.40
C GLY A 80 9.02 -4.30 10.29
N LYS A 81 9.28 -5.58 10.00
CA LYS A 81 10.64 -6.07 9.77
C LYS A 81 11.24 -5.38 8.53
N TYR A 82 12.55 -5.28 8.50
CA TYR A 82 13.32 -4.74 7.36
C TYR A 82 13.03 -3.27 7.08
N GLY A 83 12.63 -2.52 8.10
CA GLY A 83 12.45 -1.07 7.97
C GLY A 83 11.23 -0.64 7.18
N ARG A 84 10.28 -1.55 6.94
CA ARG A 84 9.05 -1.22 6.24
C ARG A 84 7.98 -0.78 7.22
N TRP A 85 7.25 0.26 6.87
CA TRP A 85 6.11 0.69 7.64
C TRP A 85 4.91 -0.21 7.34
N ILE A 86 4.09 -0.48 8.34
CA ILE A 86 2.84 -1.19 8.13
C ILE A 86 1.79 -0.17 7.77
N VAL A 87 1.13 -0.37 6.63
CA VAL A 87 0.23 0.61 6.04
C VAL A 87 -1.15 0.01 5.82
N HIS A 88 -2.19 0.76 6.22
CA HIS A 88 -3.58 0.43 5.94
C HIS A 88 -4.13 1.44 4.95
N ILE A 89 -4.81 0.96 3.92
CA ILE A 89 -5.49 1.81 2.94
C ILE A 89 -6.91 1.27 2.79
N GLN A 90 -7.89 2.07 3.16
CA GLN A 90 -9.28 1.64 3.12
C GLN A 90 -9.68 1.24 1.71
N GLY A 91 -10.29 0.07 1.57
CA GLY A 91 -10.72 -0.46 0.28
C GLY A 91 -9.61 -1.15 -0.50
N VAL A 92 -8.36 -1.01 -0.11
CA VAL A 92 -7.22 -1.66 -0.77
C VAL A 92 -6.72 -2.81 0.08
N THR A 93 -6.26 -2.52 1.30
CA THR A 93 -5.75 -3.57 2.20
C THR A 93 -6.85 -4.55 2.58
N ASP A 94 -8.06 -4.07 2.78
CA ASP A 94 -9.20 -4.94 3.11
C ASP A 94 -9.48 -5.94 2.00
N GLU A 95 -9.51 -5.47 0.75
CA GLU A 95 -9.81 -6.32 -0.39
C GLU A 95 -8.67 -7.30 -0.67
N LEU A 96 -7.43 -6.84 -0.60
CA LEU A 96 -6.27 -7.72 -0.80
C LEU A 96 -6.17 -8.76 0.30
N ALA A 97 -6.47 -8.38 1.55
CA ALA A 97 -6.44 -9.32 2.66
C ALA A 97 -7.55 -10.39 2.54
N ARG A 98 -8.65 -10.05 1.89
CA ARG A 98 -9.71 -11.01 1.64
C ARG A 98 -9.25 -12.11 0.67
N ILE A 99 -8.44 -11.74 -0.32
CA ILE A 99 -7.96 -12.67 -1.34
C ILE A 99 -6.69 -13.37 -0.88
N TRP A 100 -5.76 -12.61 -0.31
CA TRP A 100 -4.46 -13.13 0.15
C TRP A 100 -4.23 -12.72 1.61
N PRO A 101 -4.91 -13.37 2.57
CA PRO A 101 -4.76 -13.00 3.98
C PRO A 101 -3.37 -13.34 4.50
N TYR A 102 -2.86 -12.48 5.38
CA TYR A 102 -1.63 -12.75 6.13
C TYR A 102 -1.96 -13.87 7.11
N GLY A 103 -1.46 -15.03 6.83
CA GLY A 103 -1.84 -16.17 7.57
C GLY A 103 -0.88 -16.53 8.59
N ASP A 104 -1.21 -16.78 9.71
CA ASP A 104 -0.59 -17.49 10.65
C ASP A 104 -0.39 -18.85 10.45
#